data_a72efbfd1b41f999fa9c1dd32ff9ee7e
#
_entry.id   a72efbfd1b41f999fa9c1dd32ff9ee7e
#
_cell.length_a   1.000
_cell.length_b   1.000
_cell.length_c   1.000
_cell.angle_alpha   90.00
_cell.angle_beta   90.00
_cell.angle_gamma   90.00
#
_symmetry.space_group_name_H-M   'P 1'
#
loop_
_entity.id
_entity.type
_entity.pdbx_description
1 polymer ?
#
loop_
_entity_poly.entity_id
_entity_poly.type
_entity_poly.pdbx_seq_one_letter_code
_entity_poly.pdbx_strand_id
1 'polypeptide(L)'
;MRIAVPIWQGKISPVLDAASRLLVIDLEDQKESSRFEIYLDEQDLSRRCFRIQGLGVNTLICGAVSRPFMRMLNASGIEIIPGISGPTEDVLRTYLHGSLHHSGFTMPGFKGPRVKGGDS
;
A
#
# COMPACT_ATOMS: atom_id res chain seq x y z
N MET A 1 -8.70 6.66 -10.05
CA MET A 1 -7.47 6.31 -9.33
C MET A 1 -7.68 5.01 -8.58
N ARG A 2 -6.70 4.15 -8.59
CA ARG A 2 -6.79 2.85 -7.91
C ARG A 2 -5.70 2.76 -6.86
N ILE A 3 -6.10 2.45 -5.62
CA ILE A 3 -5.15 2.24 -4.52
C ILE A 3 -5.20 0.79 -4.07
N ALA A 4 -4.14 0.33 -3.42
CA ALA A 4 -4.08 -1.02 -2.91
C ALA A 4 -3.47 -1.04 -1.52
N VAL A 5 -3.91 -2.00 -0.71
CA VAL A 5 -3.49 -2.14 0.68
C VAL A 5 -3.33 -3.62 0.99
N PRO A 6 -2.16 -4.08 1.43
CA PRO A 6 -2.03 -5.46 1.89
C PRO A 6 -2.74 -5.60 3.23
N ILE A 7 -3.57 -6.64 3.36
CA ILE A 7 -4.42 -6.79 4.54
C ILE A 7 -4.20 -8.15 5.20
N TRP A 8 -4.41 -8.17 6.51
CA TRP A 8 -4.38 -9.37 7.32
C TRP A 8 -5.25 -9.16 8.55
N GLN A 9 -6.30 -9.98 8.67
CA GLN A 9 -7.21 -9.93 9.81
C GLN A 9 -7.77 -8.52 10.08
N GLY A 10 -8.22 -7.85 9.03
CA GLY A 10 -8.83 -6.52 9.14
C GLY A 10 -7.86 -5.38 9.38
N LYS A 11 -6.56 -5.64 9.29
CA LYS A 11 -5.52 -4.65 9.52
C LYS A 11 -4.58 -4.58 8.33
N ILE A 12 -3.79 -3.52 8.27
CA ILE A 12 -2.69 -3.44 7.30
C ILE A 12 -1.73 -4.59 7.61
N SER A 13 -1.40 -5.39 6.61
CA SER A 13 -0.46 -6.49 6.79
C SER A 13 0.92 -5.93 7.18
N PRO A 14 1.61 -6.54 8.14
CA PRO A 14 2.87 -5.99 8.66
C PRO A 14 3.98 -5.84 7.61
N VAL A 15 4.06 -6.79 6.66
CA VAL A 15 5.15 -6.79 5.68
C VAL A 15 4.58 -7.06 4.29
N LEU A 16 4.74 -6.10 3.38
CA LEU A 16 4.22 -6.23 2.03
C LEU A 16 4.86 -7.39 1.27
N ASP A 17 6.15 -7.61 1.47
CA ASP A 17 6.90 -8.66 0.76
C ASP A 17 6.27 -10.04 0.97
N ALA A 18 5.65 -10.28 2.12
CA ALA A 18 5.10 -11.57 2.49
C ALA A 18 3.57 -11.56 2.60
N ALA A 19 2.91 -10.47 2.27
CA ALA A 19 1.47 -10.37 2.39
C ALA A 19 0.80 -11.35 1.42
N SER A 20 -0.26 -12.02 1.88
CA SER A 20 -0.98 -12.98 1.06
C SER A 20 -2.24 -12.41 0.44
N ARG A 21 -2.72 -11.26 0.89
CA ARG A 21 -3.92 -10.62 0.37
C ARG A 21 -3.69 -9.16 0.10
N LEU A 22 -4.32 -8.67 -0.95
CA LEU A 22 -4.26 -7.26 -1.32
C LEU A 22 -5.68 -6.77 -1.54
N LEU A 23 -6.06 -5.71 -0.86
CA LEU A 23 -7.34 -5.04 -1.06
C LEU A 23 -7.12 -3.94 -2.10
N VAL A 24 -7.91 -3.97 -3.17
CA VAL A 24 -7.80 -3.01 -4.26
C VAL A 24 -9.05 -2.16 -4.27
N ILE A 25 -8.87 -0.84 -4.29
CA ILE A 25 -9.97 0.10 -4.14
C ILE A 25 -9.92 1.11 -5.28
N ASP A 26 -11.04 1.27 -5.96
CA ASP A 26 -11.17 2.32 -6.97
C ASP A 26 -11.77 3.56 -6.34
N LEU A 27 -11.17 4.71 -6.66
CA LEU A 27 -11.60 6.01 -6.17
C LEU A 27 -12.04 6.88 -7.33
N GLU A 28 -13.17 7.56 -7.14
CA GLU A 28 -13.68 8.58 -8.05
C GLU A 28 -14.02 9.82 -7.22
N ASP A 29 -13.44 10.95 -7.58
CA ASP A 29 -13.64 12.20 -6.86
C ASP A 29 -13.35 12.04 -5.36
N GLN A 30 -12.28 11.32 -5.04
CA GLN A 30 -11.82 11.07 -3.68
C GLN A 30 -12.81 10.27 -2.84
N LYS A 31 -13.68 9.52 -3.49
CA LYS A 31 -14.61 8.62 -2.82
C LYS A 31 -14.44 7.23 -3.36
N GLU A 32 -14.66 6.25 -2.50
CA GLU A 32 -14.59 4.86 -2.92
C GLU A 32 -15.76 4.53 -3.83
N SER A 33 -15.47 4.02 -5.03
CA SER A 33 -16.50 3.59 -5.96
C SER A 33 -16.66 2.07 -5.98
N SER A 34 -15.55 1.34 -5.77
CA SER A 34 -15.62 -0.12 -5.70
C SER A 34 -14.37 -0.66 -5.01
N ARG A 35 -14.44 -1.91 -4.58
CA ARG A 35 -13.28 -2.59 -3.99
C ARG A 35 -13.36 -4.09 -4.27
N PHE A 36 -12.20 -4.72 -4.31
CA PHE A 36 -12.10 -6.17 -4.39
C PHE A 36 -10.80 -6.63 -3.76
N GLU A 37 -10.74 -7.91 -3.40
CA GLU A 37 -9.54 -8.50 -2.82
C GLU A 37 -8.94 -9.50 -3.79
N ILE A 38 -7.62 -9.61 -3.78
CA ILE A 38 -6.92 -10.65 -4.51
C ILE A 38 -5.96 -11.36 -3.58
N TYR A 39 -5.56 -12.57 -3.96
CA TYR A 39 -4.50 -13.29 -3.28
C TYR A 39 -3.19 -13.02 -4.00
N LEU A 40 -2.12 -12.82 -3.22
CA LEU A 40 -0.77 -12.68 -3.74
C LEU A 40 -0.03 -13.98 -3.46
N ASP A 41 -0.05 -14.88 -4.44
CA ASP A 41 0.56 -16.20 -4.33
C ASP A 41 2.00 -16.22 -4.78
N GLU A 42 2.43 -15.21 -5.49
CA GLU A 42 3.77 -15.15 -6.05
C GLU A 42 4.80 -15.02 -4.94
N GLN A 43 5.77 -15.93 -4.88
CA GLN A 43 6.84 -15.88 -3.91
C GLN A 43 7.97 -14.95 -4.32
N ASP A 44 8.19 -14.83 -5.62
CA ASP A 44 9.24 -14.01 -6.17
C ASP A 44 8.80 -12.54 -6.24
N LEU A 45 9.65 -11.63 -5.77
CA LEU A 45 9.30 -10.21 -5.71
C LEU A 45 9.04 -9.62 -7.09
N SER A 46 9.80 -10.04 -8.10
CA SER A 46 9.58 -9.56 -9.46
C SER A 46 8.20 -9.93 -9.97
N ARG A 47 7.75 -11.15 -9.69
CA ARG A 47 6.43 -11.61 -10.09
C ARG A 47 5.33 -10.90 -9.30
N ARG A 48 5.56 -10.67 -8.00
CA ARG A 48 4.62 -9.88 -7.21
C ARG A 48 4.47 -8.48 -7.78
N CYS A 49 5.59 -7.84 -8.09
CA CYS A 49 5.59 -6.51 -8.66
C CYS A 49 4.82 -6.49 -9.98
N PHE A 50 5.10 -7.46 -10.85
CA PHE A 50 4.42 -7.55 -12.14
C PHE A 50 2.91 -7.73 -11.95
N ARG A 51 2.50 -8.57 -11.00
CA ARG A 51 1.10 -8.79 -10.70
C ARG A 51 0.42 -7.49 -10.24
N ILE A 52 1.05 -6.79 -9.31
CA ILE A 52 0.50 -5.53 -8.78
C ILE A 52 0.44 -4.47 -9.88
N GLN A 53 1.47 -4.37 -10.69
CA GLN A 53 1.49 -3.45 -11.82
C GLN A 53 0.34 -3.76 -12.78
N GLY A 54 0.10 -5.03 -13.04
CA GLY A 54 -0.98 -5.46 -13.94
C GLY A 54 -2.37 -5.10 -13.44
N LEU A 55 -2.52 -4.85 -12.15
CA LEU A 55 -3.81 -4.41 -11.59
C LEU A 55 -4.08 -2.94 -11.84
N GLY A 56 -3.11 -2.18 -12.34
CA GLY A 56 -3.30 -0.76 -12.59
C GLY A 56 -3.30 0.10 -11.34
N VAL A 57 -2.63 -0.35 -10.29
CA VAL A 57 -2.57 0.38 -9.02
C VAL A 57 -1.70 1.61 -9.17
N ASN A 58 -2.19 2.74 -8.66
CA ASN A 58 -1.46 4.01 -8.68
C ASN A 58 -0.68 4.23 -7.39
N THR A 59 -1.30 3.90 -6.26
CA THR A 59 -0.73 4.12 -4.92
C THR A 59 -0.93 2.87 -4.08
N LEU A 60 0.08 2.51 -3.31
CA LEU A 60 0.04 1.36 -2.44
C LEU A 60 0.40 1.79 -1.02
N ILE A 61 -0.53 1.60 -0.09
CA ILE A 61 -0.33 1.91 1.33
C ILE A 61 0.02 0.60 2.02
N CYS A 62 1.13 0.56 2.72
CA CYS A 62 1.60 -0.71 3.30
C CYS A 62 2.34 -0.50 4.61
N GLY A 63 2.65 -1.60 5.28
CA GLY A 63 3.51 -1.61 6.45
C GLY A 63 4.97 -1.59 6.02
N ALA A 64 5.76 -2.53 6.53
CA ALA A 64 7.15 -2.66 6.12
C ALA A 64 7.22 -3.18 4.68
N VAL A 65 8.25 -2.75 3.97
CA VAL A 65 8.52 -3.23 2.61
C VAL A 65 10.03 -3.20 2.42
N SER A 66 10.59 -4.24 1.79
CA SER A 66 12.04 -4.27 1.54
C SER A 66 12.42 -3.21 0.51
N ARG A 67 13.65 -2.75 0.58
CA ARG A 67 14.15 -1.78 -0.41
C ARG A 67 14.09 -2.31 -1.84
N PRO A 68 14.50 -3.55 -2.11
CA PRO A 68 14.40 -4.07 -3.47
C PRO A 68 12.97 -4.04 -4.00
N PHE A 69 12.00 -4.46 -3.19
CA PHE A 69 10.61 -4.48 -3.62
C PHE A 69 10.08 -3.06 -3.85
N MET A 70 10.40 -2.15 -2.93
CA MET A 70 9.97 -0.76 -3.08
C MET A 70 10.52 -0.14 -4.36
N ARG A 71 11.80 -0.43 -4.68
CA ARG A 71 12.41 0.07 -5.92
C ARG A 71 11.70 -0.47 -7.15
N MET A 72 11.37 -1.76 -7.15
CA MET A 72 10.65 -2.37 -8.26
C MET A 72 9.29 -1.70 -8.47
N LEU A 73 8.56 -1.49 -7.38
CA LEU A 73 7.23 -0.89 -7.45
C LEU A 73 7.30 0.56 -7.92
N ASN A 74 8.24 1.33 -7.38
CA ASN A 74 8.42 2.72 -7.81
C ASN A 74 8.82 2.80 -9.28
N ALA A 75 9.69 1.91 -9.72
CA ALA A 75 10.11 1.88 -11.13
C ALA A 75 8.95 1.54 -12.05
N SER A 76 7.94 0.86 -11.53
CA SER A 76 6.73 0.52 -12.29
C SER A 76 5.69 1.64 -12.24
N GLY A 77 6.02 2.78 -11.65
CA GLY A 77 5.12 3.93 -11.59
C GLY A 77 4.16 3.92 -10.42
N ILE A 78 4.36 3.05 -9.44
CA ILE A 78 3.47 2.95 -8.28
C ILE A 78 4.05 3.79 -7.14
N GLU A 79 3.25 4.69 -6.60
CA GLU A 79 3.62 5.44 -5.41
C GLU A 79 3.44 4.57 -4.18
N ILE A 80 4.45 4.51 -3.31
CA ILE A 80 4.40 3.70 -2.10
C ILE A 80 4.30 4.62 -0.88
N ILE A 81 3.36 4.31 0.00
CA ILE A 81 3.25 4.96 1.32
C ILE A 81 3.52 3.87 2.35
N PRO A 82 4.78 3.71 2.79
CA PRO A 82 5.15 2.63 3.69
C PRO A 82 5.04 3.04 5.15
N GLY A 83 5.26 2.07 6.04
CA GLY A 83 5.35 2.34 7.47
C GLY A 83 4.01 2.59 8.15
N ILE A 84 2.93 2.09 7.57
CA ILE A 84 1.58 2.30 8.10
C ILE A 84 1.10 1.02 8.79
N SER A 85 0.44 1.18 9.93
CA SER A 85 -0.18 0.06 10.65
C SER A 85 -1.52 0.51 11.19
N GLY A 86 -2.40 -0.45 11.47
CA GLY A 86 -3.69 -0.17 12.05
C GLY A 86 -4.85 -0.82 11.30
N PRO A 87 -6.07 -0.60 11.79
CA PRO A 87 -7.26 -1.15 11.13
C PRO A 87 -7.41 -0.61 9.72
N THR A 88 -7.68 -1.51 8.79
CA THR A 88 -7.73 -1.15 7.37
C THR A 88 -8.72 -0.02 7.08
N GLU A 89 -9.94 -0.10 7.64
CA GLU A 89 -10.96 0.89 7.34
C GLU A 89 -10.61 2.27 7.89
N ASP A 90 -9.99 2.31 9.07
CA ASP A 90 -9.57 3.58 9.67
C ASP A 90 -8.44 4.21 8.86
N VAL A 91 -7.50 3.41 8.41
CA VAL A 91 -6.39 3.89 7.59
C VAL A 91 -6.91 4.45 6.28
N LEU A 92 -7.84 3.74 5.64
CA LEU A 92 -8.41 4.20 4.37
C LEU A 92 -9.17 5.50 4.54
N ARG A 93 -9.97 5.61 5.61
CA ARG A 93 -10.72 6.83 5.88
C ARG A 93 -9.78 8.02 6.07
N THR A 94 -8.70 7.80 6.83
CA THR A 94 -7.72 8.84 7.08
C THR A 94 -6.99 9.24 5.80
N TYR A 95 -6.66 8.27 4.96
CA TYR A 95 -6.03 8.55 3.68
C TYR A 95 -6.94 9.40 2.79
N LEU A 96 -8.22 9.06 2.71
CA LEU A 96 -9.17 9.78 1.89
C LEU A 96 -9.37 11.23 2.35
N HIS A 97 -9.16 11.49 3.64
CA HIS A 97 -9.22 12.85 4.17
C HIS A 97 -7.89 13.61 4.05
N GLY A 98 -6.87 12.97 3.47
CA GLY A 98 -5.57 13.61 3.25
C GLY A 98 -4.73 13.77 4.50
N SER A 99 -5.06 13.07 5.59
CA SER A 99 -4.39 13.26 6.87
C SER A 99 -3.61 12.05 7.36
N LEU A 100 -3.28 11.11 6.48
CA LEU A 100 -2.60 9.88 6.89
C LEU A 100 -1.23 10.15 7.52
N HIS A 101 -0.50 11.15 7.03
CA HIS A 101 0.83 11.48 7.54
C HIS A 101 0.80 12.02 8.96
N HIS A 102 -0.32 12.57 9.38
CA HIS A 102 -0.48 13.18 10.70
C HIS A 102 -1.31 12.31 11.64
N SER A 103 -1.52 11.06 11.25
CA SER A 103 -2.32 10.13 12.04
C SER A 103 -1.44 9.34 13.00
N GLY A 104 -2.08 8.58 13.88
CA GLY A 104 -1.38 7.66 14.77
C GLY A 104 -1.08 6.31 14.12
N PHE A 105 -1.23 6.18 12.80
CA PHE A 105 -1.08 4.89 12.12
C PHE A 105 0.34 4.63 11.61
N THR A 106 1.27 5.55 11.81
CA THR A 106 2.66 5.33 11.44
C THR A 106 3.27 4.29 12.38
N MET A 107 4.01 3.34 11.79
CA MET A 107 4.66 2.29 12.57
C MET A 107 5.72 2.86 13.50
N PRO A 108 5.92 2.26 14.69
CA PRO A 108 6.99 2.70 15.59
C PRO A 108 8.34 2.69 14.89
N GLY A 109 9.11 3.75 15.07
CA GLY A 109 10.45 3.86 14.49
C GLY A 109 10.49 4.32 13.05
N PHE A 110 9.36 4.42 12.38
CA PHE A 110 9.32 4.91 11.01
C PHE A 110 9.45 6.43 11.02
N LYS A 111 10.36 6.97 10.19
CA LYS A 111 10.69 8.40 10.25
C LYS A 111 10.13 9.23 9.10
N GLY A 112 9.60 8.64 8.09
CA GLY A 112 9.08 9.40 6.96
C GLY A 112 7.72 8.90 6.57
N PRO A 113 6.81 9.78 6.18
CA PRO A 113 5.46 9.36 5.81
C PRO A 113 5.44 8.57 4.51
N ARG A 114 6.38 8.83 3.61
CA ARG A 114 6.49 8.08 2.37
C ARG A 114 7.87 8.27 1.76
N VAL A 115 8.22 7.32 0.90
CA VAL A 115 9.43 7.41 0.09
C VAL A 115 9.00 7.47 -1.36
N LYS A 116 9.47 8.49 -2.09
CA LYS A 116 9.06 8.68 -3.45
C LYS A 116 10.20 9.30 -4.24
N GLY A 117 10.78 8.53 -5.16
CA GLY A 117 11.74 9.05 -6.12
C GLY A 117 12.92 9.79 -5.52
N GLY A 118 13.40 9.40 -4.35
CA GLY A 118 14.51 10.04 -3.72
C GLY A 118 14.16 11.29 -2.92
N ASP A 119 12.94 11.68 -2.90
CA ASP A 119 12.47 12.76 -2.08
C ASP A 119 12.36 12.31 -0.63
N SER A 120 12.72 13.13 0.28
CA SER A 120 12.74 12.79 1.70
C SER A 120 11.66 13.50 2.47
#